data_1b3f357374aa686065badcc14c835778
#
_entry.id   1b3f357374aa686065badcc14c835778
#
_cell.length_a   1.000
_cell.length_b   1.000
_cell.length_c   1.000
_cell.angle_alpha   90.00
_cell.angle_beta   90.00
_cell.angle_gamma   90.00
#
_symmetry.space_group_name_H-M   'P 1'
#
loop_
_entity.id
_entity.type
_entity.pdbx_description
1 polymer ?
#
loop_
_entity_poly.entity_id
_entity_poly.type
_entity_poly.pdbx_seq_one_letter_code
_entity_poly.pdbx_strand_id
1 'polypeptide(L)'
;KIVVNVAGPHSMKVNQMADVENDMNIKTKALKVEVCHVPSPSGFNYEKEGFVISDSDIGCYSRPEIGNNVLIGSEDPECDERLFVDPDIWDESFSEQWRTQVLRQAQRYPDLPIPSNSKGVVALYDVSDDWIPIYDKSSLPGFYMAVGSSGNQYKNAPMAGKIMAELIVKCENGHDHDKDPIKLQLNYIDREIDLGFYSRNRVINEESSMSVLG
;
A
#
# COMPACT_ATOMS: atom_id res chain seq x y z
N LYS A 1 -17.30 15.98 17.29
CA LYS A 1 -17.23 15.79 15.82
C LYS A 1 -16.09 14.83 15.55
N ILE A 2 -16.26 13.92 14.58
CA ILE A 2 -15.26 12.94 14.22
C ILE A 2 -14.76 13.26 12.81
N VAL A 3 -13.44 13.20 12.61
CA VAL A 3 -12.75 13.28 11.32
C VAL A 3 -11.89 12.04 11.19
N VAL A 4 -11.90 11.41 10.02
CA VAL A 4 -11.02 10.27 9.71
C VAL A 4 -10.16 10.63 8.51
N ASN A 5 -8.85 10.70 8.71
CA ASN A 5 -7.91 10.89 7.62
C ASN A 5 -7.74 9.58 6.85
N VAL A 6 -8.09 9.60 5.57
CA VAL A 6 -7.92 8.50 4.61
C VAL A 6 -7.39 9.05 3.27
N ALA A 7 -6.53 10.08 3.34
CA ALA A 7 -6.14 10.88 2.20
C ALA A 7 -5.07 10.20 1.30
N GLY A 8 -4.70 8.95 1.56
CA GLY A 8 -3.71 8.22 0.77
C GLY A 8 -2.37 8.97 0.72
N PRO A 9 -1.78 9.21 -0.46
CA PRO A 9 -0.48 9.87 -0.59
C PRO A 9 -0.41 11.27 0.06
N HIS A 10 -1.55 11.92 0.29
CA HIS A 10 -1.64 13.22 0.97
C HIS A 10 -1.84 13.13 2.49
N SER A 11 -1.82 11.92 3.05
CA SER A 11 -2.16 11.70 4.46
C SER A 11 -1.32 12.53 5.43
N MET A 12 0.00 12.65 5.19
CA MET A 12 0.83 13.49 6.07
C MET A 12 0.52 14.98 5.94
N LYS A 13 0.14 15.48 4.77
CA LYS A 13 -0.31 16.88 4.63
C LYS A 13 -1.59 17.15 5.43
N VAL A 14 -2.51 16.20 5.45
CA VAL A 14 -3.74 16.31 6.28
C VAL A 14 -3.40 16.24 7.76
N ASN A 15 -2.44 15.39 8.18
CA ASN A 15 -1.98 15.35 9.56
C ASN A 15 -1.29 16.66 9.97
N GLN A 16 -0.52 17.28 9.08
CA GLN A 16 0.09 18.61 9.30
C GLN A 16 -0.98 19.70 9.48
N MET A 17 -2.03 19.70 8.65
CA MET A 17 -3.15 20.65 8.81
C MET A 17 -3.86 20.53 10.16
N ALA A 18 -3.83 19.33 10.75
CA ALA A 18 -4.42 19.04 12.06
C ALA A 18 -3.41 19.17 13.21
N ASP A 19 -2.14 19.53 12.92
CA ASP A 19 -1.03 19.65 13.88
C ASP A 19 -0.81 18.37 14.71
N VAL A 20 -0.91 17.19 14.06
CA VAL A 20 -0.77 15.87 14.72
C VAL A 20 0.41 15.03 14.22
N GLU A 21 1.18 15.50 13.22
CA GLU A 21 2.31 14.75 12.70
C GLU A 21 3.47 14.58 13.71
N ASN A 22 3.54 15.47 14.71
CA ASN A 22 4.62 15.46 15.70
C ASN A 22 4.40 14.45 16.83
N ASP A 23 3.20 13.91 16.96
CA ASP A 23 2.86 12.85 17.92
C ASP A 23 2.90 11.43 17.32
N MET A 24 3.53 11.31 16.15
CA MET A 24 3.66 10.04 15.41
C MET A 24 5.11 9.58 15.35
N ASN A 25 5.37 8.34 15.78
CA ASN A 25 6.66 7.67 15.56
C ASN A 25 6.76 7.11 14.14
N ILE A 26 5.65 6.58 13.62
CA ILE A 26 5.56 6.06 12.24
C ILE A 26 4.93 7.12 11.37
N LYS A 27 5.58 7.47 10.27
CA LYS A 27 5.10 8.44 9.29
C LYS A 27 4.83 7.79 7.94
N THR A 28 4.13 8.49 7.06
CA THR A 28 3.92 8.05 5.69
C THR A 28 4.56 9.00 4.69
N LYS A 29 4.93 8.46 3.53
CA LYS A 29 5.51 9.20 2.40
C LYS A 29 4.86 8.74 1.11
N ALA A 30 4.73 9.64 0.16
CA ALA A 30 4.26 9.29 -1.18
C ALA A 30 5.41 8.66 -1.98
N LEU A 31 5.24 7.41 -2.40
CA LEU A 31 6.17 6.66 -3.25
C LEU A 31 5.62 6.61 -4.68
N LYS A 32 6.40 7.11 -5.65
CA LYS A 32 6.07 6.96 -7.06
C LYS A 32 6.20 5.50 -7.48
N VAL A 33 5.17 4.97 -8.13
CA VAL A 33 5.14 3.59 -8.63
C VAL A 33 4.64 3.53 -10.06
N GLU A 34 5.12 2.54 -10.80
CA GLU A 34 4.78 2.32 -12.19
C GLU A 34 4.22 0.92 -12.38
N VAL A 35 3.11 0.82 -13.10
CA VAL A 35 2.49 -0.45 -13.46
C VAL A 35 2.43 -0.54 -14.98
N CYS A 36 3.01 -1.59 -15.55
CA CYS A 36 3.15 -1.77 -16.98
C CYS A 36 1.94 -2.53 -17.54
N HIS A 37 1.43 -2.10 -18.69
CA HIS A 37 0.47 -2.87 -19.50
C HIS A 37 1.17 -3.32 -20.78
N VAL A 38 1.35 -4.63 -20.92
CA VAL A 38 2.08 -5.24 -22.04
C VAL A 38 1.15 -6.23 -22.73
N PRO A 39 1.12 -6.29 -24.09
CA PRO A 39 0.31 -7.30 -24.77
C PRO A 39 0.69 -8.72 -24.33
N SER A 40 -0.28 -9.62 -24.28
CA SER A 40 -0.04 -11.03 -24.00
C SER A 40 0.88 -11.68 -25.03
N PRO A 41 1.63 -12.73 -24.65
CA PRO A 41 2.37 -13.55 -25.59
C PRO A 41 1.48 -14.09 -26.72
N SER A 42 2.06 -14.26 -27.92
CA SER A 42 1.32 -14.76 -29.08
C SER A 42 0.71 -16.16 -28.81
N GLY A 43 -0.54 -16.34 -29.16
CA GLY A 43 -1.25 -17.61 -28.99
C GLY A 43 -1.78 -17.88 -27.57
N PHE A 44 -1.61 -16.93 -26.64
CA PHE A 44 -2.12 -17.03 -25.26
C PHE A 44 -3.04 -15.85 -24.92
N ASN A 45 -4.19 -16.14 -24.33
CA ASN A 45 -5.11 -15.09 -23.88
C ASN A 45 -4.99 -14.91 -22.37
N TYR A 46 -4.07 -14.02 -21.95
CA TYR A 46 -3.80 -13.80 -20.54
C TYR A 46 -4.99 -13.24 -19.77
N GLU A 47 -5.84 -12.43 -20.42
CA GLU A 47 -7.07 -11.90 -19.81
C GLU A 47 -8.02 -13.01 -19.33
N LYS A 48 -8.11 -14.13 -20.09
CA LYS A 48 -9.02 -15.23 -19.81
C LYS A 48 -8.37 -16.41 -19.08
N GLU A 49 -7.11 -16.66 -19.35
CA GLU A 49 -6.39 -17.88 -18.96
C GLU A 49 -5.23 -17.59 -18.00
N GLY A 50 -4.85 -16.31 -17.83
CA GLY A 50 -3.76 -15.90 -16.97
C GLY A 50 -4.10 -15.98 -15.48
N PHE A 51 -3.06 -16.03 -14.67
CA PHE A 51 -3.14 -16.04 -13.21
C PHE A 51 -2.57 -14.74 -12.63
N VAL A 52 -2.91 -14.47 -11.38
CA VAL A 52 -2.17 -13.51 -10.55
C VAL A 52 -0.93 -14.23 -10.02
N ILE A 53 0.24 -13.72 -10.34
CA ILE A 53 1.52 -14.33 -9.99
C ILE A 53 2.36 -13.27 -9.27
N SER A 54 2.95 -13.65 -8.16
CA SER A 54 3.97 -12.92 -7.42
C SER A 54 5.26 -13.73 -7.53
N ASP A 55 6.35 -13.12 -7.98
CA ASP A 55 7.62 -13.81 -8.26
C ASP A 55 8.78 -12.99 -7.68
N SER A 56 9.14 -13.32 -6.45
CA SER A 56 10.18 -12.59 -5.71
C SER A 56 11.59 -12.80 -6.28
N ASP A 57 11.83 -13.87 -7.08
CA ASP A 57 13.13 -14.06 -7.73
C ASP A 57 13.41 -12.97 -8.76
N ILE A 58 12.36 -12.48 -9.43
CA ILE A 58 12.47 -11.39 -10.40
C ILE A 58 11.97 -10.05 -9.85
N GLY A 59 11.44 -10.04 -8.62
CA GLY A 59 10.94 -8.84 -7.95
C GLY A 59 9.76 -8.19 -8.66
N CYS A 60 8.89 -8.98 -9.30
CA CYS A 60 7.72 -8.51 -10.03
C CYS A 60 6.50 -9.38 -9.77
N TYR A 61 5.33 -8.74 -9.75
CA TYR A 61 4.07 -9.45 -9.85
C TYR A 61 3.43 -9.22 -11.23
N SER A 62 2.57 -10.13 -11.65
CA SER A 62 1.78 -9.98 -12.85
C SER A 62 0.34 -10.45 -12.65
N ARG A 63 -0.59 -9.89 -13.40
CA ARG A 63 -1.98 -10.31 -13.42
C ARG A 63 -2.64 -10.05 -14.78
N PRO A 64 -3.77 -10.72 -15.06
CA PRO A 64 -4.60 -10.40 -16.22
C PRO A 64 -5.04 -8.94 -16.24
N GLU A 65 -5.05 -8.34 -17.43
CA GLU A 65 -5.57 -6.99 -17.66
C GLU A 65 -6.43 -6.94 -18.94
N ILE A 66 -7.42 -6.04 -18.92
CA ILE A 66 -8.37 -5.85 -20.02
C ILE A 66 -7.65 -5.58 -21.35
N GLY A 67 -8.22 -6.11 -22.44
CA GLY A 67 -7.66 -5.99 -23.79
C GLY A 67 -6.55 -6.99 -24.08
N ASN A 68 -6.58 -8.14 -23.40
CA ASN A 68 -5.59 -9.21 -23.51
C ASN A 68 -4.17 -8.72 -23.21
N ASN A 69 -4.02 -7.99 -22.12
CA ASN A 69 -2.75 -7.51 -21.62
C ASN A 69 -2.30 -8.28 -20.37
N VAL A 70 -1.02 -8.26 -20.13
CA VAL A 70 -0.38 -8.58 -18.84
C VAL A 70 -0.12 -7.26 -18.11
N LEU A 71 -0.69 -7.11 -16.93
CA LEU A 71 -0.28 -6.04 -16.01
C LEU A 71 0.93 -6.53 -15.23
N ILE A 72 1.99 -5.73 -15.18
CA ILE A 72 3.24 -6.04 -14.48
C ILE A 72 3.54 -4.90 -13.51
N GLY A 73 3.82 -5.22 -12.25
CA GLY A 73 4.25 -4.27 -11.23
C GLY A 73 5.47 -4.76 -10.47
N SER A 74 6.18 -3.84 -9.81
CA SER A 74 7.30 -4.15 -8.94
C SER A 74 6.82 -4.70 -7.60
N GLU A 75 7.58 -5.61 -7.02
CA GLU A 75 7.49 -6.02 -5.62
C GLU A 75 8.43 -5.19 -4.73
N ASP A 76 8.94 -4.08 -5.26
CA ASP A 76 9.87 -3.15 -4.58
C ASP A 76 11.12 -3.84 -3.99
N PRO A 77 11.82 -4.68 -4.79
CA PRO A 77 13.03 -5.31 -4.32
C PRO A 77 14.10 -4.25 -3.96
N GLU A 78 14.99 -4.58 -3.04
CA GLU A 78 16.01 -3.65 -2.52
C GLU A 78 16.91 -3.04 -3.60
N CYS A 79 17.05 -3.70 -4.75
CA CYS A 79 17.84 -3.21 -5.88
C CYS A 79 17.13 -2.13 -6.72
N ASP A 80 15.84 -1.89 -6.50
CA ASP A 80 15.09 -0.84 -7.19
C ASP A 80 15.16 0.47 -6.41
N GLU A 81 15.29 1.58 -7.13
CA GLU A 81 15.26 2.91 -6.53
C GLU A 81 13.83 3.23 -6.07
N ARG A 82 13.70 3.63 -4.81
CA ARG A 82 12.43 4.10 -4.23
C ARG A 82 12.36 5.62 -4.34
N LEU A 83 11.56 6.11 -5.26
CA LEU A 83 11.40 7.54 -5.52
C LEU A 83 10.25 8.12 -4.67
N PHE A 84 10.59 8.67 -3.51
CA PHE A 84 9.65 9.43 -2.68
C PHE A 84 9.51 10.86 -3.20
N VAL A 85 8.27 11.34 -3.28
CA VAL A 85 7.95 12.63 -3.92
C VAL A 85 6.99 13.45 -3.08
N ASP A 86 6.88 14.75 -3.40
CA ASP A 86 5.76 15.57 -2.92
C ASP A 86 4.49 15.18 -3.69
N PRO A 87 3.39 14.76 -3.04
CA PRO A 87 2.19 14.30 -3.73
C PRO A 87 1.46 15.37 -4.54
N ASP A 88 1.77 16.67 -4.34
CA ASP A 88 1.21 17.77 -5.14
C ASP A 88 2.06 18.11 -6.35
N ILE A 89 3.38 17.78 -6.34
CA ILE A 89 4.32 18.20 -7.38
C ILE A 89 5.28 17.04 -7.67
N TRP A 90 4.99 16.24 -8.69
CA TRP A 90 5.83 15.11 -9.08
C TRP A 90 5.74 14.84 -10.60
N ASP A 91 6.70 14.09 -11.13
CA ASP A 91 6.72 13.69 -12.54
C ASP A 91 5.85 12.44 -12.74
N GLU A 92 4.76 12.58 -13.48
CA GLU A 92 3.80 11.53 -13.83
C GLU A 92 4.23 10.69 -15.05
N SER A 93 5.41 10.93 -15.61
CA SER A 93 5.92 10.15 -16.73
C SER A 93 6.52 8.82 -16.28
N PHE A 94 6.50 7.81 -17.18
CA PHE A 94 7.23 6.58 -17.00
C PHE A 94 8.74 6.83 -16.99
N SER A 95 9.45 6.07 -16.15
CA SER A 95 10.91 6.05 -16.07
C SER A 95 11.48 4.76 -16.67
N GLU A 96 12.80 4.55 -16.53
CA GLU A 96 13.44 3.27 -16.88
C GLU A 96 12.92 2.08 -16.05
N GLN A 97 12.26 2.34 -14.92
CA GLN A 97 11.64 1.32 -14.08
C GLN A 97 10.57 0.52 -14.85
N TRP A 98 9.79 1.19 -15.71
CA TRP A 98 8.84 0.51 -16.59
C TRP A 98 9.52 -0.58 -17.42
N ARG A 99 10.64 -0.24 -18.07
CA ARG A 99 11.38 -1.18 -18.91
C ARG A 99 12.02 -2.30 -18.08
N THR A 100 12.54 -1.97 -16.93
CA THR A 100 13.14 -2.93 -16.00
C THR A 100 12.14 -4.02 -15.60
N GLN A 101 10.93 -3.65 -15.19
CA GLN A 101 9.86 -4.58 -14.82
C GLN A 101 9.45 -5.49 -15.99
N VAL A 102 9.28 -4.91 -17.19
CA VAL A 102 8.93 -5.69 -18.39
C VAL A 102 10.02 -6.70 -18.75
N LEU A 103 11.29 -6.30 -18.70
CA LEU A 103 12.42 -7.19 -18.98
C LEU A 103 12.57 -8.30 -17.94
N ARG A 104 12.31 -8.03 -16.67
CA ARG A 104 12.26 -9.04 -15.61
C ARG A 104 11.17 -10.06 -15.90
N GLN A 105 9.96 -9.61 -16.21
CA GLN A 105 8.83 -10.49 -16.53
C GLN A 105 9.10 -11.33 -17.80
N ALA A 106 9.77 -10.77 -18.80
CA ALA A 106 10.14 -11.49 -20.02
C ALA A 106 11.06 -12.71 -19.76
N GLN A 107 11.73 -12.78 -18.62
CA GLN A 107 12.49 -13.97 -18.22
C GLN A 107 11.59 -15.17 -17.92
N ARG A 108 10.30 -14.92 -17.57
CA ARG A 108 9.30 -15.96 -17.31
C ARG A 108 8.41 -16.24 -18.53
N TYR A 109 8.28 -15.27 -19.41
CA TYR A 109 7.47 -15.35 -20.65
C TYR A 109 8.36 -15.04 -21.85
N PRO A 110 9.07 -16.05 -22.44
CA PRO A 110 10.05 -15.82 -23.52
C PRO A 110 9.49 -15.07 -24.73
N ASP A 111 8.19 -15.26 -25.02
CA ASP A 111 7.49 -14.62 -26.15
C ASP A 111 6.72 -13.33 -25.73
N LEU A 112 7.00 -12.78 -24.55
CA LEU A 112 6.37 -11.54 -24.12
C LEU A 112 6.78 -10.39 -25.05
N PRO A 113 5.83 -9.73 -25.74
CA PRO A 113 6.16 -8.56 -26.55
C PRO A 113 6.69 -7.43 -25.66
N ILE A 114 7.77 -6.80 -26.08
CA ILE A 114 8.33 -5.63 -25.38
C ILE A 114 8.04 -4.39 -26.23
N PRO A 115 6.98 -3.61 -25.91
CA PRO A 115 6.62 -2.43 -26.67
C PRO A 115 7.74 -1.36 -26.62
N SER A 116 7.91 -0.60 -27.71
CA SER A 116 8.79 0.56 -27.72
C SER A 116 8.23 1.74 -26.93
N ASN A 117 6.91 1.81 -26.78
CA ASN A 117 6.22 2.86 -26.04
C ASN A 117 5.69 2.31 -24.73
N SER A 118 6.00 2.97 -23.63
CA SER A 118 5.48 2.64 -22.30
C SER A 118 3.97 2.86 -22.25
N LYS A 119 3.25 1.88 -21.68
CA LYS A 119 1.82 1.93 -21.41
C LYS A 119 1.56 1.41 -20.00
N GLY A 120 0.53 1.91 -19.36
CA GLY A 120 0.14 1.49 -18.03
C GLY A 120 -0.29 2.67 -17.18
N VAL A 121 0.06 2.64 -15.91
CA VAL A 121 -0.29 3.67 -14.92
C VAL A 121 0.96 4.08 -14.15
N VAL A 122 1.14 5.38 -13.97
CA VAL A 122 2.06 5.96 -12.99
C VAL A 122 1.21 6.56 -11.89
N ALA A 123 1.49 6.21 -10.65
CA ALA A 123 0.68 6.62 -9.49
C ALA A 123 1.54 6.74 -8.22
N LEU A 124 0.89 7.09 -7.11
CA LEU A 124 1.55 7.19 -5.82
C LEU A 124 0.98 6.15 -4.84
N TYR A 125 1.86 5.47 -4.12
CA TYR A 125 1.50 4.76 -2.89
C TYR A 125 1.68 5.65 -1.67
N ASP A 126 0.85 5.45 -0.66
CA ASP A 126 0.99 6.01 0.69
C ASP A 126 1.76 5.00 1.55
N VAL A 127 3.08 5.13 1.64
CA VAL A 127 3.95 4.15 2.27
C VAL A 127 4.32 4.60 3.68
N SER A 128 4.04 3.75 4.68
CA SER A 128 4.51 3.95 6.06
C SER A 128 5.98 3.52 6.21
N ASP A 129 6.65 4.00 7.25
CA ASP A 129 8.09 3.73 7.47
C ASP A 129 8.42 2.23 7.57
N ASP A 130 7.46 1.40 7.98
CA ASP A 130 7.60 -0.07 8.09
C ASP A 130 6.65 -0.85 7.15
N TRP A 131 6.01 -0.18 6.19
CA TRP A 131 5.04 -0.73 5.25
C TRP A 131 3.77 -1.33 5.87
N ILE A 132 3.62 -1.26 7.19
CA ILE A 132 2.41 -1.68 7.91
C ILE A 132 1.47 -0.46 8.02
N PRO A 133 0.15 -0.61 7.76
CA PRO A 133 -0.77 0.52 7.84
C PRO A 133 -0.87 1.08 9.26
N ILE A 134 -1.32 2.32 9.34
CA ILE A 134 -1.65 3.00 10.60
C ILE A 134 -3.17 3.09 10.70
N TYR A 135 -3.75 2.39 11.69
CA TYR A 135 -5.15 2.48 12.07
C TYR A 135 -5.21 2.95 13.50
N ASP A 136 -5.35 4.26 13.71
CA ASP A 136 -5.18 4.84 15.04
C ASP A 136 -6.00 6.13 15.24
N LYS A 137 -6.10 6.55 16.50
CA LYS A 137 -6.44 7.91 16.87
C LYS A 137 -5.22 8.83 16.75
N SER A 138 -5.42 10.13 16.93
CA SER A 138 -4.32 11.08 17.15
C SER A 138 -4.40 11.68 18.58
N SER A 139 -3.49 12.60 18.89
CA SER A 139 -3.57 13.41 20.09
C SER A 139 -4.74 14.41 20.05
N LEU A 140 -5.20 14.80 18.85
CA LEU A 140 -6.35 15.68 18.68
C LEU A 140 -7.64 14.90 18.88
N PRO A 141 -8.47 15.24 19.91
CA PRO A 141 -9.72 14.52 20.16
C PRO A 141 -10.66 14.52 18.96
N GLY A 142 -11.14 13.33 18.58
CA GLY A 142 -12.03 13.13 17.45
C GLY A 142 -11.34 13.08 16.09
N PHE A 143 -10.01 13.14 16.02
CA PHE A 143 -9.25 12.95 14.79
C PHE A 143 -8.60 11.57 14.75
N TYR A 144 -8.97 10.79 13.77
CA TYR A 144 -8.54 9.41 13.53
C TYR A 144 -7.84 9.27 12.18
N MET A 145 -7.08 8.20 11.99
CA MET A 145 -6.37 7.96 10.74
C MET A 145 -6.39 6.49 10.33
N ALA A 146 -6.61 6.24 9.05
CA ALA A 146 -6.41 4.96 8.37
C ALA A 146 -5.55 5.24 7.14
N VAL A 147 -4.24 5.23 7.32
CA VAL A 147 -3.24 5.73 6.37
C VAL A 147 -2.09 4.73 6.23
N GLY A 148 -1.17 4.95 5.29
CA GLY A 148 -0.03 4.06 5.09
C GLY A 148 -0.43 2.73 4.47
N SER A 149 -1.27 2.77 3.42
CA SER A 149 -1.74 1.55 2.75
C SER A 149 -0.64 0.75 2.06
N SER A 150 0.50 1.37 1.79
CA SER A 150 1.73 0.78 1.22
C SER A 150 1.47 -0.10 -0.01
N GLY A 151 0.42 0.23 -0.80
CA GLY A 151 0.05 -0.47 -2.03
C GLY A 151 -0.67 -1.82 -1.83
N ASN A 152 -0.86 -2.31 -0.61
CA ASN A 152 -1.32 -3.69 -0.37
C ASN A 152 -2.65 -3.82 0.39
N GLN A 153 -3.30 -2.73 0.81
CA GLN A 153 -4.44 -2.78 1.73
C GLN A 153 -5.82 -2.93 1.08
N TYR A 154 -5.95 -2.95 -0.24
CA TYR A 154 -7.24 -3.15 -0.90
C TYR A 154 -7.96 -4.43 -0.43
N LYS A 155 -7.22 -5.54 -0.33
CA LYS A 155 -7.70 -6.82 0.18
C LYS A 155 -8.21 -6.75 1.63
N ASN A 156 -7.69 -5.82 2.42
CA ASN A 156 -7.98 -5.67 3.86
C ASN A 156 -9.06 -4.60 4.13
N ALA A 157 -9.61 -3.94 3.12
CA ALA A 157 -10.56 -2.83 3.29
C ALA A 157 -11.74 -3.14 4.24
N PRO A 158 -12.39 -4.32 4.19
CA PRO A 158 -13.47 -4.64 5.13
C PRO A 158 -12.98 -4.75 6.58
N MET A 159 -11.77 -5.28 6.80
CA MET A 159 -11.19 -5.38 8.14
C MET A 159 -10.72 -4.02 8.65
N ALA A 160 -10.10 -3.20 7.79
CA ALA A 160 -9.74 -1.82 8.12
C ALA A 160 -10.96 -1.02 8.58
N GLY A 161 -12.09 -1.13 7.87
CA GLY A 161 -13.35 -0.50 8.26
C GLY A 161 -13.85 -0.99 9.64
N LYS A 162 -13.76 -2.30 9.91
CA LYS A 162 -14.15 -2.86 11.22
C LYS A 162 -13.23 -2.38 12.35
N ILE A 163 -11.91 -2.38 12.12
CA ILE A 163 -10.91 -1.87 13.07
C ILE A 163 -11.21 -0.41 13.41
N MET A 164 -11.38 0.44 12.40
CA MET A 164 -11.64 1.86 12.61
C MET A 164 -12.95 2.12 13.34
N ALA A 165 -14.01 1.37 13.03
CA ALA A 165 -15.28 1.49 13.71
C ALA A 165 -15.16 1.15 15.20
N GLU A 166 -14.49 0.05 15.54
CA GLU A 166 -14.28 -0.37 16.94
C GLU A 166 -13.42 0.63 17.70
N LEU A 167 -12.32 1.09 17.07
CA LEU A 167 -11.40 2.08 17.64
C LEU A 167 -12.15 3.38 17.96
N ILE A 168 -12.89 3.92 17.00
CA ILE A 168 -13.64 5.18 17.17
C ILE A 168 -14.66 5.03 18.29
N VAL A 169 -15.47 3.97 18.25
CA VAL A 169 -16.52 3.77 19.27
C VAL A 169 -15.94 3.69 20.68
N LYS A 170 -14.86 2.92 20.88
CA LYS A 170 -14.25 2.79 22.21
C LYS A 170 -13.58 4.10 22.66
N CYS A 171 -12.83 4.77 21.79
CA CYS A 171 -12.16 6.02 22.15
C CYS A 171 -13.15 7.14 22.46
N GLU A 172 -14.23 7.28 21.68
CA GLU A 172 -15.29 8.27 21.95
C GLU A 172 -16.08 7.97 23.26
N ASN A 173 -16.05 6.72 23.71
CA ASN A 173 -16.59 6.32 25.04
C ASN A 173 -15.56 6.42 26.17
N GLY A 174 -14.39 7.04 25.92
CA GLY A 174 -13.40 7.35 26.95
C GLY A 174 -12.30 6.31 27.15
N HIS A 175 -12.19 5.31 26.27
CA HIS A 175 -11.09 4.36 26.32
C HIS A 175 -9.78 4.99 25.86
N ASP A 176 -8.71 4.85 26.64
CA ASP A 176 -7.38 5.37 26.31
C ASP A 176 -6.56 4.33 25.56
N HIS A 177 -6.69 4.30 24.23
CA HIS A 177 -6.01 3.34 23.36
C HIS A 177 -4.48 3.42 23.43
N ASP A 178 -3.90 4.58 23.76
CA ASP A 178 -2.45 4.75 23.85
C ASP A 178 -1.87 4.05 25.10
N LYS A 179 -2.67 3.94 26.17
CA LYS A 179 -2.26 3.26 27.40
C LYS A 179 -2.67 1.79 27.48
N ASP A 180 -3.84 1.49 26.90
CA ASP A 180 -4.44 0.17 26.89
C ASP A 180 -4.91 -0.14 25.47
N PRO A 181 -4.06 -0.75 24.61
CA PRO A 181 -4.40 -1.03 23.24
C PRO A 181 -5.65 -1.90 23.12
N ILE A 182 -6.59 -1.44 22.28
CA ILE A 182 -7.84 -2.14 22.03
C ILE A 182 -7.55 -3.49 21.39
N LYS A 183 -8.21 -4.52 21.92
CA LYS A 183 -8.20 -5.86 21.35
C LYS A 183 -9.51 -6.15 20.64
N LEU A 184 -9.41 -6.63 19.41
CA LEU A 184 -10.52 -6.90 18.51
C LEU A 184 -10.68 -8.41 18.33
N GLN A 185 -11.79 -8.96 18.83
CA GLN A 185 -12.14 -10.37 18.61
C GLN A 185 -12.60 -10.60 17.17
N LEU A 186 -12.04 -11.63 16.53
CA LEU A 186 -12.43 -12.07 15.19
C LEU A 186 -13.54 -13.12 15.28
N ASN A 187 -14.74 -12.79 14.78
CA ASN A 187 -15.95 -13.58 15.02
C ASN A 187 -15.97 -14.96 14.33
N TYR A 188 -15.17 -15.14 13.27
CA TYR A 188 -15.17 -16.37 12.44
C TYR A 188 -14.00 -17.31 12.74
N ILE A 189 -13.04 -16.84 13.50
CA ILE A 189 -11.90 -17.61 13.97
C ILE A 189 -11.66 -17.25 15.43
N ASP A 190 -11.25 -18.21 16.23
CA ASP A 190 -10.95 -17.95 17.65
C ASP A 190 -9.59 -17.27 17.79
N ARG A 191 -9.53 -16.01 17.36
CA ARG A 191 -8.34 -15.17 17.40
C ARG A 191 -8.71 -13.74 17.77
N GLU A 192 -7.77 -13.07 18.40
CA GLU A 192 -7.84 -11.66 18.76
C GLU A 192 -6.72 -10.89 18.04
N ILE A 193 -7.03 -9.68 17.57
CA ILE A 193 -6.04 -8.74 17.02
C ILE A 193 -5.81 -7.66 18.07
N ASP A 194 -4.55 -7.44 18.43
CA ASP A 194 -4.12 -6.28 19.21
C ASP A 194 -3.97 -5.07 18.26
N LEU A 195 -4.81 -4.05 18.42
CA LEU A 195 -4.79 -2.86 17.58
C LEU A 195 -3.57 -1.97 17.86
N GLY A 196 -2.86 -2.16 18.96
CA GLY A 196 -1.57 -1.52 19.20
C GLY A 196 -0.52 -1.81 18.13
N PHE A 197 -0.65 -2.96 17.43
CA PHE A 197 0.17 -3.31 16.27
C PHE A 197 0.07 -2.27 15.13
N TYR A 198 -1.05 -1.59 15.01
CA TYR A 198 -1.29 -0.56 13.99
C TYR A 198 -1.14 0.87 14.52
N SER A 199 -0.67 1.02 15.77
CA SER A 199 -0.55 2.34 16.39
C SER A 199 0.48 3.23 15.68
N ARG A 200 0.18 4.52 15.60
CA ARG A 200 1.12 5.55 15.16
C ARG A 200 2.37 5.67 16.06
N ASN A 201 2.25 5.20 17.31
CA ASN A 201 3.30 5.27 18.33
C ASN A 201 4.15 3.99 18.41
N ARG A 202 3.87 2.98 17.58
CA ARG A 202 4.66 1.74 17.55
C ARG A 202 6.12 2.02 17.19
N VAL A 203 7.01 1.11 17.57
CA VAL A 203 8.37 1.06 17.06
C VAL A 203 8.33 0.50 15.62
N ILE A 204 9.21 0.99 14.76
CA ILE A 204 9.38 0.45 13.38
C ILE A 204 9.57 -1.08 13.48
N ASN A 205 8.76 -1.82 12.75
CA ASN A 205 8.88 -3.27 12.68
C ASN A 205 9.89 -3.65 11.60
N GLU A 206 11.11 -3.94 12.02
CA GLU A 206 12.21 -4.34 11.12
C GLU A 206 12.00 -5.72 10.48
N GLU A 207 11.06 -6.54 11.01
CA GLU A 207 10.70 -7.84 10.43
C GLU A 207 9.59 -7.74 9.37
N SER A 208 9.10 -6.53 9.09
CA SER A 208 8.17 -6.30 7.99
C SER A 208 8.81 -6.64 6.63
N SER A 209 7.98 -7.04 5.66
CA SER A 209 8.44 -7.32 4.30
C SER A 209 9.11 -6.10 3.62
N MET A 210 8.87 -4.89 4.14
CA MET A 210 9.31 -3.62 3.56
C MET A 210 8.96 -3.49 2.06
N SER A 211 7.86 -4.11 1.65
CA SER A 211 7.44 -4.19 0.24
C SER A 211 5.91 -4.19 0.10
N VAL A 212 5.43 -4.06 -1.15
CA VAL A 212 4.00 -4.11 -1.51
C VAL A 212 3.34 -5.45 -1.21
N LEU A 213 4.09 -6.48 -0.89
CA LEU A 213 3.55 -7.81 -0.55
C LEU A 213 2.86 -7.83 0.82
N GLY A 214 3.28 -6.99 1.75
CA GLY A 214 2.67 -6.79 3.08
C GLY A 214 3.15 -7.77 4.12
#